data_4c3ad3949e213131a486e251930e3dbd
#
_entry.id   4c3ad3949e213131a486e251930e3dbd
#
_cell.length_a   1.000
_cell.length_b   1.000
_cell.length_c   1.000
_cell.angle_alpha   90.00
_cell.angle_beta   90.00
_cell.angle_gamma   90.00
#
_symmetry.space_group_name_H-M   'P 1'
#
loop_
_entity.id
_entity.type
_entity.pdbx_description
1 polymer ?
#
loop_
_entity_poly.entity_id
_entity_poly.type
_entity_poly.pdbx_seq_one_letter_code
_entity_poly.pdbx_strand_id
1 'polypeptide(L)'
;MNLYLLFKSLHLIAVISWMAGLLYLPRIFVYHSEAKHESQRSVFKTMERKLYNYIMMPAMLLSWLFGLLLIHSLGFSVFLELWMQIKIILVVILTYYHFTLGKYLNDFTLNNNQKTPKFFRIYNEIPTIILIVVIFVVIFKPL
;
A
#
# COMPACT_ATOMS: atom_id res chain seq x y z
N MET A 1 -16.90 26.23 -2.05
CA MET A 1 -15.84 25.21 -2.28
C MET A 1 -16.51 23.85 -2.51
N ASN A 2 -16.03 23.12 -3.50
CA ASN A 2 -16.57 21.79 -3.79
C ASN A 2 -15.89 20.75 -2.89
N LEU A 3 -16.58 20.28 -1.88
CA LEU A 3 -16.03 19.31 -0.93
C LEU A 3 -15.70 17.98 -1.59
N TYR A 4 -16.48 17.58 -2.60
CA TYR A 4 -16.21 16.34 -3.34
C TYR A 4 -14.83 16.39 -4.00
N LEU A 5 -14.53 17.49 -4.69
CA LEU A 5 -13.22 17.65 -5.34
C LEU A 5 -12.08 17.74 -4.34
N LEU A 6 -12.31 18.38 -3.19
CA LEU A 6 -11.31 18.42 -2.13
C LEU A 6 -11.03 17.02 -1.58
N PHE A 7 -12.05 16.26 -1.24
CA PHE A 7 -11.88 14.90 -0.72
C PHE A 7 -11.24 14.00 -1.76
N LYS A 8 -11.59 14.15 -3.03
CA LYS A 8 -11.00 13.38 -4.12
C LYS A 8 -9.51 13.67 -4.25
N SER A 9 -9.12 14.94 -4.16
CA SER A 9 -7.72 15.34 -4.22
C SER A 9 -6.92 14.75 -3.06
N LEU A 10 -7.45 14.88 -1.83
CA LEU A 10 -6.80 14.35 -0.65
C LEU A 10 -6.71 12.81 -0.68
N HIS A 11 -7.74 12.17 -1.19
CA HIS A 11 -7.74 10.72 -1.38
C HIS A 11 -6.65 10.28 -2.35
N LEU A 12 -6.52 10.96 -3.48
CA LEU A 12 -5.48 10.65 -4.48
C LEU A 12 -4.08 10.83 -3.91
N ILE A 13 -3.85 11.92 -3.16
CA ILE A 13 -2.55 12.15 -2.54
C ILE A 13 -2.21 11.01 -1.57
N ALA A 14 -3.17 10.63 -0.73
CA ALA A 14 -2.97 9.55 0.23
C ALA A 14 -2.72 8.21 -0.47
N VAL A 15 -3.49 7.90 -1.51
CA VAL A 15 -3.33 6.64 -2.26
C VAL A 15 -1.97 6.58 -2.95
N ILE A 16 -1.54 7.67 -3.59
CA ILE A 16 -0.24 7.72 -4.26
C ILE A 16 0.88 7.50 -3.25
N SER A 17 0.81 8.16 -2.10
CA SER A 17 1.81 8.00 -1.04
C SER A 17 1.85 6.57 -0.51
N TRP A 18 0.67 5.97 -0.28
CA TRP A 18 0.56 4.59 0.19
C TRP A 18 1.13 3.61 -0.82
N MET A 19 0.75 3.75 -2.10
CA MET A 19 1.23 2.87 -3.16
C MET A 19 2.74 2.99 -3.36
N ALA A 20 3.28 4.20 -3.26
CA ALA A 20 4.72 4.39 -3.35
C ALA A 20 5.45 3.58 -2.26
N GLY A 21 4.94 3.62 -1.02
CA GLY A 21 5.49 2.83 0.07
C GLY A 21 5.34 1.33 -0.15
N LEU A 22 4.16 0.89 -0.58
CA LEU A 22 3.90 -0.54 -0.85
C LEU A 22 4.82 -1.10 -1.93
N LEU A 23 5.18 -0.28 -2.92
CA LEU A 23 6.06 -0.69 -4.00
C LEU A 23 7.54 -0.62 -3.61
N TYR A 24 7.88 0.23 -2.65
CA TYR A 24 9.28 0.47 -2.29
C TYR A 24 9.76 -0.42 -1.14
N LEU A 25 8.92 -0.65 -0.13
CA LEU A 25 9.34 -1.40 1.06
C LEU A 25 9.86 -2.82 0.73
N PRO A 26 9.21 -3.61 -0.13
CA PRO A 26 9.77 -4.93 -0.47
C PRO A 26 11.13 -4.85 -1.15
N ARG A 27 11.42 -3.76 -1.88
CA ARG A 27 12.74 -3.55 -2.49
C ARG A 27 13.80 -3.35 -1.42
N ILE A 28 13.47 -2.60 -0.37
CA ILE A 28 14.37 -2.43 0.77
C ILE A 28 14.63 -3.79 1.42
N PHE A 29 13.59 -4.63 1.56
CA PHE A 29 13.75 -5.97 2.10
C PHE A 29 14.69 -6.83 1.27
N VAL A 30 14.67 -6.70 -0.07
CA VAL A 30 15.61 -7.40 -0.94
C VAL A 30 17.05 -7.04 -0.57
N TYR A 31 17.34 -5.74 -0.50
CA TYR A 31 18.69 -5.29 -0.17
C TYR A 31 19.08 -5.62 1.26
N HIS A 32 18.14 -5.54 2.19
CA HIS A 32 18.37 -5.90 3.58
C HIS A 32 18.75 -7.38 3.70
N SER A 33 18.02 -8.26 3.01
CA SER A 33 18.30 -9.70 3.06
C SER A 33 19.62 -10.07 2.41
N GLU A 34 20.15 -9.23 1.50
CA GLU A 34 21.45 -9.41 0.87
C GLU A 34 22.60 -8.75 1.66
N ALA A 35 22.30 -7.93 2.65
CA ALA A 35 23.32 -7.16 3.37
C ALA A 35 24.22 -8.08 4.18
N LYS A 36 25.53 -7.86 4.08
CA LYS A 36 26.56 -8.68 4.72
C LYS A 36 27.15 -8.01 5.97
N HIS A 37 26.98 -6.72 6.12
CA HIS A 37 27.56 -5.95 7.23
C HIS A 37 26.47 -5.40 8.13
N GLU A 38 26.75 -5.39 9.45
CA GLU A 38 25.83 -4.87 10.44
C GLU A 38 25.50 -3.39 10.24
N SER A 39 26.48 -2.61 9.77
CA SER A 39 26.26 -1.19 9.48
C SER A 39 25.21 -1.00 8.39
N GLN A 40 25.22 -1.85 7.37
CA GLN A 40 24.22 -1.81 6.29
C GLN A 40 22.85 -2.23 6.82
N ARG A 41 22.80 -3.32 7.59
CA ARG A 41 21.54 -3.80 8.17
C ARG A 41 20.89 -2.76 9.07
N SER A 42 21.70 -2.05 9.84
CA SER A 42 21.20 -0.99 10.72
C SER A 42 20.53 0.15 9.93
N VAL A 43 21.13 0.56 8.81
CA VAL A 43 20.56 1.60 7.93
C VAL A 43 19.22 1.12 7.36
N PHE A 44 19.17 -0.12 6.86
CA PHE A 44 17.93 -0.67 6.28
C PHE A 44 16.83 -0.77 7.34
N LYS A 45 17.15 -1.19 8.57
CA LYS A 45 16.16 -1.22 9.65
C LYS A 45 15.54 0.16 9.89
N THR A 46 16.36 1.19 9.89
CA THR A 46 15.89 2.58 10.07
C THR A 46 15.00 3.01 8.92
N MET A 47 15.42 2.75 7.67
CA MET A 47 14.66 3.11 6.47
C MET A 47 13.29 2.41 6.46
N GLU A 48 13.27 1.12 6.73
CA GLU A 48 12.05 0.31 6.74
C GLU A 48 11.07 0.82 7.78
N ARG A 49 11.54 1.04 9.00
CA ARG A 49 10.71 1.50 10.11
C ARG A 49 10.10 2.87 9.83
N LYS A 50 10.92 3.81 9.32
CA LYS A 50 10.44 5.16 9.03
C LYS A 50 9.45 5.15 7.88
N LEU A 51 9.74 4.39 6.82
CA LEU A 51 8.82 4.29 5.68
C LEU A 51 7.48 3.72 6.11
N TYR A 52 7.49 2.61 6.85
CA TYR A 52 6.26 1.95 7.27
C TYR A 52 5.45 2.79 8.25
N ASN A 53 6.09 3.29 9.31
CA ASN A 53 5.37 3.94 10.40
C ASN A 53 5.01 5.39 10.10
N TYR A 54 5.84 6.13 9.35
CA TYR A 54 5.66 7.56 9.16
C TYR A 54 5.03 7.93 7.82
N ILE A 55 5.07 7.03 6.83
CA ILE A 55 4.51 7.29 5.50
C ILE A 55 3.39 6.30 5.18
N MET A 56 3.66 5.00 5.23
CA MET A 56 2.70 3.99 4.79
C MET A 56 1.48 3.90 5.69
N MET A 57 1.69 3.82 7.00
CA MET A 57 0.56 3.67 7.93
C MET A 57 -0.38 4.89 7.90
N PRO A 58 0.11 6.15 8.03
CA PRO A 58 -0.77 7.30 7.90
C PRO A 58 -1.43 7.38 6.53
N ALA A 59 -0.69 7.08 5.44
CA ALA A 59 -1.25 7.13 4.09
C ALA A 59 -2.36 6.11 3.90
N MET A 60 -2.20 4.89 4.43
CA MET A 60 -3.25 3.89 4.38
C MET A 60 -4.51 4.36 5.11
N LEU A 61 -4.35 4.86 6.31
CA LEU A 61 -5.49 5.33 7.11
C LEU A 61 -6.20 6.49 6.44
N LEU A 62 -5.46 7.44 5.88
CA LEU A 62 -6.04 8.58 5.17
C LEU A 62 -6.70 8.14 3.86
N SER A 63 -6.14 7.15 3.16
CA SER A 63 -6.75 6.60 1.95
C SER A 63 -8.14 6.03 2.25
N TRP A 64 -8.25 5.25 3.32
CA TRP A 64 -9.54 4.70 3.74
C TRP A 64 -10.51 5.79 4.18
N LEU A 65 -10.02 6.74 4.99
CA LEU A 65 -10.87 7.84 5.49
C LEU A 65 -11.47 8.65 4.34
N PHE A 66 -10.62 9.16 3.44
CA PHE A 66 -11.10 9.96 2.33
C PHE A 66 -11.88 9.15 1.30
N GLY A 67 -11.52 7.86 1.14
CA GLY A 67 -12.31 6.97 0.28
C GLY A 67 -13.73 6.80 0.79
N LEU A 68 -13.90 6.59 2.09
CA LEU A 68 -15.23 6.46 2.71
C LEU A 68 -16.00 7.79 2.64
N LEU A 69 -15.33 8.92 2.82
CA LEU A 69 -15.97 10.23 2.68
C LEU A 69 -16.45 10.46 1.23
N LEU A 70 -15.69 10.01 0.24
CA LEU A 70 -16.10 10.09 -1.16
C LEU A 70 -17.33 9.23 -1.42
N ILE A 71 -17.40 8.03 -0.86
CA ILE A 71 -18.54 7.14 -1.01
C ILE A 71 -19.79 7.80 -0.40
N HIS A 72 -19.62 8.41 0.77
CA HIS A 72 -20.73 9.15 1.40
C HIS A 72 -21.21 10.30 0.52
N SER A 73 -20.28 11.03 -0.12
CA SER A 73 -20.63 12.13 -1.02
C SER A 73 -21.32 11.67 -2.28
N LEU A 74 -20.94 10.50 -2.83
CA LEU A 74 -21.54 9.93 -4.04
C LEU A 74 -22.87 9.22 -3.75
N GLY A 75 -23.13 8.87 -2.50
CA GLY A 75 -24.28 8.07 -2.11
C GLY A 75 -23.93 6.58 -2.05
N PHE A 76 -24.57 5.89 -1.12
CA PHE A 76 -24.26 4.48 -0.87
C PHE A 76 -24.71 3.54 -2.00
N SER A 77 -25.54 4.04 -2.94
CA SER A 77 -25.92 3.27 -4.13
C SER A 77 -24.73 2.89 -5.00
N VAL A 78 -23.58 3.59 -4.85
CA VAL A 78 -22.37 3.27 -5.59
C VAL A 78 -21.84 1.86 -5.27
N PHE A 79 -22.18 1.31 -4.10
CA PHE A 79 -21.81 -0.06 -3.75
C PHE A 79 -22.46 -1.12 -4.64
N LEU A 80 -23.53 -0.77 -5.35
CA LEU A 80 -24.19 -1.66 -6.29
C LEU A 80 -23.46 -1.73 -7.64
N GLU A 81 -22.54 -0.82 -7.89
CA GLU A 81 -21.81 -0.79 -9.14
C GLU A 81 -20.62 -1.78 -9.09
N LEU A 82 -20.46 -2.52 -10.18
CA LEU A 82 -19.44 -3.58 -10.25
C LEU A 82 -18.02 -3.02 -10.06
N TRP A 83 -17.73 -1.86 -10.66
CA TRP A 83 -16.38 -1.27 -10.56
C TRP A 83 -16.03 -0.94 -9.11
N MET A 84 -17.01 -0.47 -8.33
CA MET A 84 -16.79 -0.15 -6.92
C MET A 84 -16.55 -1.43 -6.10
N GLN A 85 -17.31 -2.49 -6.38
CA GLN A 85 -17.14 -3.76 -5.70
C GLN A 85 -15.76 -4.35 -5.94
N ILE A 86 -15.29 -4.32 -7.20
CA ILE A 86 -13.94 -4.80 -7.55
C ILE A 86 -12.89 -3.96 -6.85
N LYS A 87 -13.03 -2.63 -6.88
CA LYS A 87 -12.09 -1.72 -6.25
C LYS A 87 -11.96 -2.01 -4.75
N ILE A 88 -13.08 -2.16 -4.06
CA ILE A 88 -13.09 -2.41 -2.62
C ILE A 88 -12.39 -3.74 -2.30
N ILE A 89 -12.68 -4.79 -3.06
CA ILE A 89 -12.03 -6.09 -2.86
C ILE A 89 -10.51 -5.95 -3.02
N LEU A 90 -10.07 -5.26 -4.07
CA LEU A 90 -8.64 -5.07 -4.32
C LEU A 90 -7.98 -4.21 -3.23
N VAL A 91 -8.67 -3.19 -2.73
CA VAL A 91 -8.15 -2.35 -1.66
C VAL A 91 -8.06 -3.13 -0.34
N VAL A 92 -9.01 -4.01 -0.06
CA VAL A 92 -8.93 -4.90 1.11
C VAL A 92 -7.72 -5.83 0.99
N ILE A 93 -7.47 -6.38 -0.19
CA ILE A 93 -6.29 -7.22 -0.45
C ILE A 93 -5.00 -6.41 -0.23
N LEU A 94 -4.96 -5.16 -0.72
CA LEU A 94 -3.80 -4.29 -0.51
C LEU A 94 -3.57 -3.99 0.97
N THR A 95 -4.65 -3.81 1.74
CA THR A 95 -4.56 -3.56 3.17
C THR A 95 -3.99 -4.79 3.89
N TYR A 96 -4.44 -5.97 3.50
CA TYR A 96 -3.86 -7.22 4.02
C TYR A 96 -2.37 -7.32 3.67
N TYR A 97 -2.01 -7.01 2.42
CA TYR A 97 -0.62 -7.00 1.98
C TYR A 97 0.22 -6.01 2.80
N HIS A 98 -0.32 -4.83 3.08
CA HIS A 98 0.33 -3.82 3.91
C HIS A 98 0.71 -4.40 5.28
N PHE A 99 -0.21 -5.10 5.92
CA PHE A 99 0.06 -5.68 7.24
C PHE A 99 1.02 -6.86 7.17
N THR A 100 1.04 -7.62 6.06
CA THR A 100 2.08 -8.66 5.89
C THR A 100 3.46 -8.04 5.77
N LEU A 101 3.58 -6.88 5.12
CA LEU A 101 4.85 -6.15 5.08
C LEU A 101 5.28 -5.71 6.48
N GLY A 102 4.33 -5.32 7.32
CA GLY A 102 4.61 -5.01 8.72
C GLY A 102 5.17 -6.19 9.49
N LYS A 103 4.64 -7.38 9.20
CA LYS A 103 5.16 -8.62 9.80
C LYS A 103 6.60 -8.87 9.37
N TYR A 104 6.91 -8.72 8.09
CA TYR A 104 8.28 -8.91 7.60
C TYR A 104 9.22 -7.83 8.14
N LEU A 105 8.73 -6.60 8.29
CA LEU A 105 9.48 -5.53 8.93
C LEU A 105 9.88 -5.94 10.34
N ASN A 106 8.95 -6.48 11.10
CA ASN A 106 9.21 -6.94 12.46
C ASN A 106 10.24 -8.08 12.48
N ASP A 107 10.13 -9.01 11.52
CA ASP A 107 11.11 -10.09 11.40
C ASP A 107 12.52 -9.54 11.17
N PHE A 108 12.68 -8.55 10.31
CA PHE A 108 13.98 -7.91 10.08
C PHE A 108 14.46 -7.15 11.33
N THR A 109 13.57 -6.46 12.01
CA THR A 109 13.92 -5.72 13.24
C THR A 109 14.47 -6.65 14.30
N LEU A 110 13.90 -7.84 14.43
CA LEU A 110 14.33 -8.85 15.41
C LEU A 110 15.41 -9.79 14.89
N ASN A 111 15.92 -9.55 13.67
CA ASN A 111 16.91 -10.41 13.00
C ASN A 111 16.41 -11.85 12.81
N ASN A 112 15.10 -12.01 12.61
CA ASN A 112 14.44 -13.31 12.44
C ASN A 112 13.98 -13.57 11.00
N ASN A 113 14.45 -12.78 10.03
CA ASN A 113 14.04 -12.96 8.64
C ASN A 113 14.54 -14.29 8.09
N GLN A 114 13.62 -15.08 7.55
CA GLN A 114 13.92 -16.36 6.92
C GLN A 114 13.61 -16.37 5.43
N LYS A 115 13.16 -15.21 4.88
CA LYS A 115 12.79 -15.10 3.47
C LYS A 115 13.99 -14.69 2.63
N THR A 116 14.03 -15.20 1.39
CA THR A 116 15.13 -14.94 0.47
C THR A 116 14.92 -13.63 -0.27
N PRO A 117 15.98 -13.04 -0.86
CA PRO A 117 15.81 -11.87 -1.73
C PRO A 117 14.86 -12.15 -2.90
N LYS A 118 14.90 -13.34 -3.47
CA LYS A 118 14.01 -13.72 -4.56
C LYS A 118 12.54 -13.68 -4.12
N PHE A 119 12.25 -14.12 -2.89
CA PHE A 119 10.90 -14.07 -2.34
C PHE A 119 10.36 -12.65 -2.37
N PHE A 120 11.16 -11.67 -1.90
CA PHE A 120 10.70 -10.28 -1.84
C PHE A 120 10.59 -9.65 -3.23
N ARG A 121 11.43 -10.05 -4.19
CA ARG A 121 11.30 -9.58 -5.58
C ARG A 121 9.97 -10.02 -6.18
N ILE A 122 9.60 -11.27 -5.98
CA ILE A 122 8.32 -11.81 -6.46
C ILE A 122 7.17 -11.18 -5.69
N TYR A 123 7.31 -11.04 -4.38
CA TYR A 123 6.28 -10.47 -3.52
C TYR A 123 5.95 -9.02 -3.91
N ASN A 124 6.96 -8.27 -4.38
CA ASN A 124 6.77 -6.90 -4.84
C ASN A 124 5.95 -6.79 -6.13
N GLU A 125 5.74 -7.88 -6.85
CA GLU A 125 4.89 -7.90 -8.04
C GLU A 125 3.41 -7.76 -7.69
N ILE A 126 2.99 -8.20 -6.49
CA ILE A 126 1.58 -8.21 -6.08
C ILE A 126 0.97 -6.81 -6.10
N PRO A 127 1.53 -5.79 -5.43
CA PRO A 127 0.93 -4.46 -5.45
C PRO A 127 0.99 -3.82 -6.83
N THR A 128 1.99 -4.15 -7.65
CA THR A 128 2.10 -3.65 -9.01
C THR A 128 0.91 -4.12 -9.86
N ILE A 129 0.61 -5.40 -9.81
CA ILE A 129 -0.51 -5.98 -10.56
C ILE A 129 -1.84 -5.39 -10.06
N ILE A 130 -2.01 -5.30 -8.74
CA ILE A 130 -3.23 -4.76 -8.15
C ILE A 130 -3.40 -3.30 -8.56
N LEU A 131 -2.33 -2.50 -8.53
CA LEU A 131 -2.38 -1.10 -8.93
C LEU A 131 -2.85 -0.95 -10.38
N ILE A 132 -2.29 -1.74 -11.28
CA ILE A 132 -2.67 -1.71 -12.69
C ILE A 132 -4.17 -2.01 -12.84
N VAL A 133 -4.65 -3.06 -12.18
CA VAL A 133 -6.06 -3.46 -12.26
C VAL A 133 -6.96 -2.38 -11.68
N VAL A 134 -6.60 -1.81 -10.52
CA VAL A 134 -7.41 -0.77 -9.88
C VAL A 134 -7.54 0.46 -10.77
N ILE A 135 -6.44 0.89 -11.39
CA ILE A 135 -6.46 2.06 -12.26
C ILE A 135 -7.39 1.83 -13.46
N PHE A 136 -7.28 0.67 -14.12
CA PHE A 136 -8.16 0.35 -15.23
C PHE A 136 -9.63 0.29 -14.81
N VAL A 137 -9.91 -0.33 -13.66
CA VAL A 137 -11.28 -0.44 -13.15
C VAL A 137 -11.88 0.94 -12.86
N VAL A 138 -11.10 1.81 -12.22
CA VAL A 138 -11.60 3.15 -11.85
C VAL A 138 -11.79 4.03 -13.07
N ILE A 139 -10.88 3.96 -14.04
CA ILE A 139 -10.94 4.81 -15.23
C ILE A 139 -12.05 4.36 -16.18
N PHE A 140 -12.12 3.05 -16.47
CA PHE A 140 -13.11 2.52 -17.40
C PHE A 140 -14.48 2.32 -16.77
N LYS A 141 -14.53 2.10 -15.44
CA LYS A 141 -15.75 1.84 -14.69
C LYS A 141 -16.66 0.82 -15.40
N PRO A 142 -16.15 -0.42 -15.62
CA PRO A 142 -16.96 -1.43 -16.30
C PRO A 142 -18.21 -1.75 -15.50
N LEU A 143 -19.28 -2.13 -16.20
CA LEU A 143 -20.55 -2.46 -15.58
C LEU A 143 -20.51 -3.74 -14.77
#